data_ce71bd2e79c7928ee49c7fe33284dc1a
#
_entry.id   ce71bd2e79c7928ee49c7fe33284dc1a
#
_cell.length_a   1.000
_cell.length_b   1.000
_cell.length_c   1.000
_cell.angle_alpha   90.00
_cell.angle_beta   90.00
_cell.angle_gamma   90.00
#
_symmetry.space_group_name_H-M   'P 1'
#
loop_
_entity.id
_entity.type
_entity.pdbx_description
1 polymer ?
#
loop_
_entity_poly.entity_id
_entity_poly.type
_entity_poly.pdbx_seq_one_letter_code
_entity_poly.pdbx_strand_id
1 'polypeptide(L)'
;MSPRIGCRQRGAISLMAAGTLAVALVFLLLAVDSGRLYLDKRKLQSIADTSALEAAGRGGLCSPTTTANDFARENAARNGFTVTGDSSRGLTVTCGTLVTNAGNIRVFNPDATKNEAVRVVATRSVMTSVVSGLWSLFSGGSASTQTQLSATAVAAYAPPVAQLSIRSNLGTVDSAKSDVLNLAMGRLLGGSLSLTAAGWNGLLNTNVNLLGYLDQLALTLNVKAGDYDALLSTAVS
;
A
#
# COMPACT_ATOMS: atom_id res chain seq x y z
N MET A 1 54.82 22.91 65.19
CA MET A 1 53.86 21.83 64.81
C MET A 1 52.67 22.49 64.16
N SER A 2 52.57 22.43 62.84
CA SER A 2 51.49 23.03 62.05
C SER A 2 50.36 22.01 61.89
N PRO A 3 49.10 22.29 62.16
CA PRO A 3 48.03 21.36 61.95
C PRO A 3 47.72 21.24 60.44
N ARG A 4 47.86 20.04 59.86
CA ARG A 4 47.40 19.74 58.51
C ARG A 4 45.88 19.70 58.51
N ILE A 5 45.24 20.75 57.97
CA ILE A 5 43.79 20.76 57.68
C ILE A 5 43.55 19.81 56.50
N GLY A 6 43.06 18.61 56.79
CA GLY A 6 42.64 17.67 55.75
C GLY A 6 41.37 18.21 55.09
N CYS A 7 41.48 18.71 53.85
CA CYS A 7 40.35 19.02 53.01
C CYS A 7 39.55 17.74 52.75
N ARG A 8 38.41 17.57 53.45
CA ARG A 8 37.45 16.49 53.20
C ARG A 8 36.66 16.80 51.91
N GLN A 9 37.07 16.24 50.77
CA GLN A 9 36.37 16.37 49.49
C GLN A 9 35.08 15.50 49.43
N ARG A 10 34.18 15.61 50.42
CA ARG A 10 32.96 14.84 50.46
C ARG A 10 31.86 15.36 49.52
N GLY A 11 31.96 16.61 49.03
CA GLY A 11 30.98 17.23 48.11
C GLY A 11 31.23 16.93 46.61
N ALA A 12 32.46 16.67 46.21
CA ALA A 12 32.81 16.51 44.79
C ALA A 12 32.20 15.22 44.16
N ILE A 13 32.13 14.15 44.95
CA ILE A 13 31.57 12.85 44.48
C ILE A 13 30.06 12.95 44.26
N SER A 14 29.35 13.62 45.18
CA SER A 14 27.89 13.80 45.03
C SER A 14 27.53 14.70 43.86
N LEU A 15 28.31 15.72 43.59
CA LEU A 15 28.15 16.60 42.42
C LEU A 15 28.38 15.86 41.10
N MET A 16 29.43 15.05 41.04
CA MET A 16 29.72 14.19 39.87
C MET A 16 28.58 13.15 39.64
N ALA A 17 28.13 12.51 40.72
CA ALA A 17 27.04 11.55 40.65
C ALA A 17 25.70 12.20 40.18
N ALA A 18 25.39 13.40 40.66
CA ALA A 18 24.23 14.15 40.22
C ALA A 18 24.36 14.57 38.72
N GLY A 19 25.55 15.00 38.30
CA GLY A 19 25.80 15.36 36.90
C GLY A 19 25.68 14.15 35.95
N THR A 20 26.26 12.99 36.30
CA THR A 20 26.16 11.77 35.50
C THR A 20 24.69 11.27 35.45
N LEU A 21 23.95 11.34 36.54
CA LEU A 21 22.52 10.99 36.56
C LEU A 21 21.70 11.91 35.65
N ALA A 22 21.92 13.22 35.70
CA ALA A 22 21.23 14.19 34.84
C ALA A 22 21.48 13.90 33.34
N VAL A 23 22.74 13.64 32.97
CA VAL A 23 23.10 13.28 31.59
C VAL A 23 22.44 11.96 31.18
N ALA A 24 22.46 10.94 32.04
CA ALA A 24 21.79 9.67 31.76
C ALA A 24 20.28 9.83 31.55
N LEU A 25 19.61 10.67 32.34
CA LEU A 25 18.18 10.98 32.16
C LEU A 25 17.89 11.70 30.83
N VAL A 26 18.75 12.64 30.41
CA VAL A 26 18.61 13.29 29.10
C VAL A 26 18.70 12.28 27.95
N PHE A 27 19.69 11.38 27.99
CA PHE A 27 19.80 10.32 26.97
C PHE A 27 18.63 9.38 26.97
N LEU A 28 18.10 9.03 28.14
CA LEU A 28 16.90 8.16 28.24
C LEU A 28 15.68 8.85 27.64
N LEU A 29 15.48 10.13 27.90
CA LEU A 29 14.38 10.91 27.31
C LEU A 29 14.52 10.96 25.78
N LEU A 30 15.72 11.22 25.25
CA LEU A 30 15.98 11.22 23.81
C LEU A 30 15.69 9.85 23.17
N ALA A 31 16.08 8.76 23.82
CA ALA A 31 15.83 7.42 23.34
C ALA A 31 14.34 7.09 23.29
N VAL A 32 13.57 7.46 24.33
CA VAL A 32 12.11 7.24 24.40
C VAL A 32 11.39 8.07 23.34
N ASP A 33 11.75 9.34 23.19
CA ASP A 33 11.14 10.22 22.19
C ASP A 33 11.41 9.73 20.76
N SER A 34 12.64 9.36 20.46
CA SER A 34 13.02 8.82 19.14
C SER A 34 12.26 7.52 18.86
N GLY A 35 12.17 6.63 19.84
CA GLY A 35 11.42 5.37 19.74
C GLY A 35 9.93 5.59 19.46
N ARG A 36 9.31 6.54 20.16
CA ARG A 36 7.90 6.91 19.97
C ARG A 36 7.64 7.44 18.55
N LEU A 37 8.44 8.41 18.10
CA LEU A 37 8.32 8.98 16.76
C LEU A 37 8.52 7.93 15.66
N TYR A 38 9.46 7.00 15.86
CA TYR A 38 9.68 5.88 14.94
C TYR A 38 8.45 4.96 14.85
N LEU A 39 7.84 4.61 15.99
CA LEU A 39 6.64 3.79 16.03
C LEU A 39 5.44 4.49 15.37
N ASP A 40 5.24 5.77 15.64
CA ASP A 40 4.20 6.58 15.01
C ASP A 40 4.40 6.65 13.48
N LYS A 41 5.64 6.86 13.02
CA LYS A 41 6.00 6.85 11.58
C LYS A 41 5.72 5.51 10.94
N ARG A 42 6.11 4.40 11.60
CA ARG A 42 5.87 3.05 11.11
C ARG A 42 4.38 2.73 11.01
N LYS A 43 3.60 3.12 12.02
CA LYS A 43 2.13 2.97 11.99
C LYS A 43 1.52 3.78 10.85
N LEU A 44 1.96 5.02 10.67
CA LEU A 44 1.49 5.88 9.59
C LEU A 44 1.83 5.30 8.21
N GLN A 45 3.03 4.69 8.05
CA GLN A 45 3.41 4.01 6.82
C GLN A 45 2.49 2.82 6.54
N SER A 46 2.22 1.99 7.55
CA SER A 46 1.29 0.87 7.41
C SER A 46 -0.11 1.31 6.97
N ILE A 47 -0.60 2.45 7.50
CA ILE A 47 -1.88 3.02 7.09
C ILE A 47 -1.84 3.48 5.62
N ALA A 48 -0.78 4.17 5.21
CA ALA A 48 -0.61 4.59 3.82
C ALA A 48 -0.57 3.39 2.88
N ASP A 49 0.22 2.35 3.21
CA ASP A 49 0.40 1.14 2.41
C ASP A 49 -0.92 0.39 2.25
N THR A 50 -1.62 0.11 3.35
CA THR A 50 -2.90 -0.63 3.30
C THR A 50 -3.99 0.16 2.60
N SER A 51 -4.04 1.48 2.79
CA SER A 51 -5.01 2.34 2.11
C SER A 51 -4.75 2.45 0.61
N ALA A 52 -3.49 2.50 0.18
CA ALA A 52 -3.13 2.50 -1.23
C ALA A 52 -3.46 1.15 -1.90
N LEU A 53 -3.15 0.04 -1.22
CA LEU A 53 -3.46 -1.31 -1.70
C LEU A 53 -4.97 -1.55 -1.82
N GLU A 54 -5.75 -1.12 -0.83
CA GLU A 54 -7.21 -1.23 -0.87
C GLU A 54 -7.81 -0.40 -2.00
N ALA A 55 -7.38 0.87 -2.15
CA ALA A 55 -7.87 1.73 -3.21
C ALA A 55 -7.54 1.17 -4.60
N ALA A 56 -6.31 0.68 -4.81
CA ALA A 56 -5.90 0.08 -6.07
C ALA A 56 -6.58 -1.28 -6.30
N GLY A 57 -6.64 -2.14 -5.27
CA GLY A 57 -7.21 -3.49 -5.37
C GLY A 57 -8.71 -3.50 -5.66
N ARG A 58 -9.45 -2.47 -5.20
CA ARG A 58 -10.87 -2.29 -5.51
C ARG A 58 -11.13 -1.50 -6.79
N GLY A 59 -10.10 -1.21 -7.57
CA GLY A 59 -10.24 -0.43 -8.81
C GLY A 59 -10.70 1.00 -8.58
N GLY A 60 -10.19 1.65 -7.53
CA GLY A 60 -10.55 3.02 -7.20
C GLY A 60 -10.19 4.01 -8.29
N LEU A 61 -11.12 4.90 -8.61
CA LEU A 61 -10.97 5.94 -9.63
C LEU A 61 -10.84 7.32 -8.99
N CYS A 62 -10.06 8.22 -9.60
CA CYS A 62 -10.02 9.63 -9.24
C CYS A 62 -10.88 10.50 -10.14
N SER A 63 -11.18 10.02 -11.34
CA SER A 63 -12.07 10.69 -12.31
C SER A 63 -12.78 9.61 -13.14
N PRO A 64 -14.07 9.73 -13.44
CA PRO A 64 -15.00 10.81 -13.10
C PRO A 64 -15.54 10.77 -11.65
N THR A 65 -15.19 9.76 -10.88
CA THR A 65 -15.62 9.59 -9.49
C THR A 65 -14.42 9.66 -8.55
N THR A 66 -14.65 9.83 -7.24
CA THR A 66 -13.61 9.89 -6.21
C THR A 66 -13.49 8.59 -5.41
N THR A 67 -13.88 7.45 -6.00
CA THR A 67 -13.94 6.15 -5.30
C THR A 67 -12.61 5.71 -4.73
N ALA A 68 -11.46 6.08 -5.35
CA ALA A 68 -10.13 5.83 -4.79
C ALA A 68 -9.95 6.49 -3.42
N ASN A 69 -10.41 7.73 -3.27
CA ASN A 69 -10.37 8.45 -2.00
C ASN A 69 -11.28 7.82 -0.95
N ASP A 70 -12.48 7.39 -1.35
CA ASP A 70 -13.45 6.79 -0.44
C ASP A 70 -12.95 5.44 0.08
N PHE A 71 -12.41 4.58 -0.78
CA PHE A 71 -11.82 3.29 -0.39
C PHE A 71 -10.59 3.47 0.51
N ALA A 72 -9.71 4.42 0.18
CA ALA A 72 -8.55 4.70 1.01
C ALA A 72 -8.95 5.21 2.41
N ARG A 73 -9.94 6.10 2.50
CA ARG A 73 -10.44 6.62 3.79
C ARG A 73 -11.16 5.57 4.61
N GLU A 74 -11.96 4.73 3.97
CA GLU A 74 -12.62 3.60 4.62
C GLU A 74 -11.62 2.63 5.22
N ASN A 75 -10.57 2.26 4.48
CA ASN A 75 -9.49 1.41 4.99
C ASN A 75 -8.75 2.09 6.15
N ALA A 76 -8.37 3.36 6.01
CA ALA A 76 -7.71 4.12 7.07
C ALA A 76 -8.56 4.15 8.35
N ALA A 77 -9.87 4.37 8.24
CA ALA A 77 -10.78 4.38 9.38
C ALA A 77 -10.87 3.01 10.07
N ARG A 78 -10.94 1.91 9.30
CA ARG A 78 -10.89 0.53 9.83
C ARG A 78 -9.60 0.25 10.59
N ASN A 79 -8.49 0.87 10.20
CA ASN A 79 -7.20 0.81 10.89
C ASN A 79 -7.01 1.85 12.01
N GLY A 80 -8.10 2.50 12.45
CA GLY A 80 -8.08 3.47 13.54
C GLY A 80 -7.50 4.84 13.16
N PHE A 81 -7.45 5.16 11.86
CA PHE A 81 -7.00 6.44 11.34
C PHE A 81 -8.15 7.18 10.65
N THR A 82 -9.03 7.77 11.46
CA THR A 82 -10.11 8.63 10.97
C THR A 82 -9.58 10.04 10.72
N VAL A 83 -9.90 10.59 9.55
CA VAL A 83 -9.48 11.93 9.12
C VAL A 83 -10.61 12.94 9.36
N THR A 84 -11.86 12.48 9.36
CA THR A 84 -13.02 13.35 9.54
C THR A 84 -13.09 13.86 10.99
N GLY A 85 -13.11 15.17 11.15
CA GLY A 85 -13.20 15.82 12.46
C GLY A 85 -11.87 15.91 13.23
N ASP A 86 -10.75 15.45 12.68
CA ASP A 86 -9.43 15.52 13.32
C ASP A 86 -8.44 16.29 12.43
N SER A 87 -8.21 17.55 12.76
CA SER A 87 -7.27 18.43 12.04
C SER A 87 -5.80 18.01 12.15
N SER A 88 -5.48 17.12 13.11
CA SER A 88 -4.12 16.60 13.28
C SER A 88 -3.78 15.50 12.29
N ARG A 89 -4.76 14.99 11.54
CA ARG A 89 -4.62 13.87 10.59
C ARG A 89 -5.03 14.29 9.20
N GLY A 90 -4.27 13.85 8.21
CA GLY A 90 -4.58 14.08 6.80
C GLY A 90 -4.40 12.81 5.99
N LEU A 91 -5.24 12.61 4.97
CA LEU A 91 -5.10 11.56 3.99
C LEU A 91 -5.36 12.18 2.62
N THR A 92 -4.34 12.19 1.77
CA THR A 92 -4.44 12.70 0.39
C THR A 92 -4.25 11.56 -0.58
N VAL A 93 -5.17 11.42 -1.51
CA VAL A 93 -5.16 10.38 -2.53
C VAL A 93 -4.99 11.03 -3.90
N THR A 94 -4.08 10.51 -4.70
CA THR A 94 -3.78 11.01 -6.05
C THR A 94 -3.65 9.82 -6.99
N CYS A 95 -4.36 9.83 -8.11
CA CYS A 95 -4.19 8.82 -9.16
C CYS A 95 -3.13 9.23 -10.17
N GLY A 96 -2.66 8.28 -10.96
CA GLY A 96 -1.65 8.50 -11.97
C GLY A 96 -1.21 7.21 -12.64
N THR A 97 -0.01 7.24 -13.18
CA THR A 97 0.65 6.12 -13.83
C THR A 97 1.95 5.75 -13.13
N LEU A 98 2.38 4.50 -13.28
CA LEU A 98 3.72 4.06 -12.89
C LEU A 98 4.55 3.85 -14.14
N VAL A 99 5.60 4.66 -14.30
CA VAL A 99 6.55 4.58 -15.41
C VAL A 99 7.87 4.04 -14.88
N THR A 100 8.44 3.08 -15.59
CA THR A 100 9.80 2.60 -15.30
C THR A 100 10.81 3.50 -16.03
N ASN A 101 11.69 4.14 -15.27
CA ASN A 101 12.75 4.98 -15.84
C ASN A 101 13.91 4.14 -16.41
N ALA A 102 14.88 4.80 -17.05
CA ALA A 102 16.05 4.14 -17.63
C ALA A 102 16.91 3.37 -16.60
N GLY A 103 16.76 3.65 -15.30
CA GLY A 103 17.41 2.94 -14.21
C GLY A 103 16.61 1.78 -13.63
N ASN A 104 15.57 1.30 -14.30
CA ASN A 104 14.64 0.27 -13.82
C ASN A 104 13.92 0.61 -12.51
N ILE A 105 13.81 1.89 -12.17
CA ILE A 105 13.07 2.37 -11.00
C ILE A 105 11.68 2.79 -11.45
N ARG A 106 10.66 2.31 -10.73
CA ARG A 106 9.28 2.76 -10.96
C ARG A 106 9.06 4.13 -10.36
N VAL A 107 8.62 5.07 -11.18
CA VAL A 107 8.30 6.44 -10.78
C VAL A 107 6.81 6.69 -10.96
N PHE A 108 6.18 7.27 -9.95
CA PHE A 108 4.79 7.66 -10.00
C PHE A 108 4.65 9.03 -10.66
N ASN A 109 3.87 9.09 -11.74
CA ASN A 109 3.49 10.32 -12.41
C ASN A 109 2.03 10.64 -12.08
N PRO A 110 1.75 11.73 -11.34
CA PRO A 110 0.39 12.12 -10.99
C PRO A 110 -0.38 12.58 -12.24
N ASP A 111 -1.52 11.96 -12.48
CA ASP A 111 -2.45 12.33 -13.54
C ASP A 111 -3.86 11.87 -13.12
N ALA A 112 -4.74 12.81 -12.83
CA ALA A 112 -6.08 12.53 -12.35
C ALA A 112 -6.97 11.83 -13.40
N THR A 113 -6.60 11.85 -14.68
CA THR A 113 -7.33 11.17 -15.76
C THR A 113 -6.90 9.71 -15.93
N LYS A 114 -5.79 9.30 -15.30
CA LYS A 114 -5.23 7.97 -15.34
C LYS A 114 -5.43 7.27 -14.00
N ASN A 115 -6.02 6.10 -14.02
CA ASN A 115 -6.35 5.34 -12.82
C ASN A 115 -5.50 4.05 -12.69
N GLU A 116 -4.30 4.03 -13.29
CA GLU A 116 -3.41 2.86 -13.31
C GLU A 116 -2.69 2.65 -11.97
N ALA A 117 -2.44 3.74 -11.25
CA ALA A 117 -1.81 3.72 -9.95
C ALA A 117 -2.44 4.75 -9.01
N VAL A 118 -2.44 4.43 -7.72
CA VAL A 118 -2.95 5.29 -6.66
C VAL A 118 -1.83 5.57 -5.68
N ARG A 119 -1.57 6.85 -5.42
CA ARG A 119 -0.66 7.32 -4.38
C ARG A 119 -1.47 7.83 -3.20
N VAL A 120 -1.19 7.32 -2.03
CA VAL A 120 -1.77 7.77 -0.76
C VAL A 120 -0.67 8.41 0.08
N VAL A 121 -0.94 9.63 0.56
CA VAL A 121 -0.09 10.35 1.49
C VAL A 121 -0.87 10.50 2.80
N ALA A 122 -0.42 9.82 3.84
CA ALA A 122 -0.96 9.96 5.19
C ALA A 122 -0.09 10.93 5.98
N THR A 123 -0.72 11.89 6.65
CA THR A 123 -0.03 12.88 7.50
C THR A 123 -0.61 12.87 8.91
N ARG A 124 0.24 13.07 9.90
CA ARG A 124 -0.17 13.20 11.30
C ARG A 124 0.69 14.23 12.00
N SER A 125 0.05 15.17 12.68
CA SER A 125 0.72 16.07 13.60
C SER A 125 0.83 15.41 14.97
N VAL A 126 2.05 15.33 15.49
CA VAL A 126 2.36 14.78 16.82
C VAL A 126 3.06 15.84 17.65
N MET A 127 2.89 15.76 18.96
CA MET A 127 3.61 16.66 19.86
C MET A 127 5.11 16.41 19.73
N THR A 128 5.85 17.47 19.56
CA THR A 128 7.30 17.44 19.50
C THR A 128 7.85 16.95 20.84
N SER A 129 9.04 16.36 20.79
CA SER A 129 9.80 15.80 21.89
C SER A 129 9.76 16.63 23.18
N VAL A 130 9.65 15.94 24.31
CA VAL A 130 9.79 16.55 25.66
C VAL A 130 11.10 17.33 25.76
N VAL A 131 12.15 16.89 25.07
CA VAL A 131 13.47 17.54 25.04
C VAL A 131 13.41 18.91 24.37
N SER A 132 12.62 19.10 23.31
CA SER A 132 12.45 20.41 22.68
C SER A 132 11.69 21.40 23.58
N GLY A 133 10.72 20.90 24.36
CA GLY A 133 10.06 21.69 25.40
C GLY A 133 11.03 22.11 26.52
N LEU A 134 11.91 21.21 26.93
CA LEU A 134 12.94 21.51 27.90
C LEU A 134 13.98 22.53 27.37
N TRP A 135 14.38 22.37 26.10
CA TRP A 135 15.30 23.31 25.44
C TRP A 135 14.74 24.71 25.30
N SER A 136 13.42 24.87 25.07
CA SER A 136 12.77 26.18 25.00
C SER A 136 12.81 26.95 26.33
N LEU A 137 12.81 26.21 27.44
CA LEU A 137 12.95 26.82 28.78
C LEU A 137 14.34 27.39 29.02
N PHE A 138 15.39 26.81 28.39
CA PHE A 138 16.78 27.27 28.55
C PHE A 138 17.20 28.29 27.49
N SER A 139 16.63 28.24 26.29
CA SER A 139 17.03 29.10 25.16
C SER A 139 16.15 30.32 24.94
N GLY A 140 15.05 30.45 25.69
CA GLY A 140 14.09 31.58 25.55
C GLY A 140 13.40 31.66 24.17
N GLY A 141 13.54 30.62 23.33
CA GLY A 141 12.95 30.56 22.00
C GLY A 141 11.62 29.79 22.00
N SER A 142 10.70 30.20 21.11
CA SER A 142 9.46 29.44 20.85
C SER A 142 9.79 28.18 20.07
N ALA A 143 9.96 27.05 20.75
CA ALA A 143 10.06 25.79 20.07
C ALA A 143 8.69 25.37 19.51
N SER A 144 8.67 24.89 18.27
CA SER A 144 7.47 24.30 17.70
C SER A 144 7.03 23.11 18.55
N THR A 145 5.83 23.18 19.12
CA THR A 145 5.28 22.12 19.98
C THR A 145 4.74 20.92 19.18
N GLN A 146 4.71 21.00 17.86
CA GLN A 146 4.17 19.96 16.98
C GLN A 146 5.10 19.68 15.81
N THR A 147 5.26 18.40 15.50
CA THR A 147 5.99 17.90 14.32
C THR A 147 5.03 17.14 13.42
N GLN A 148 5.05 17.42 12.13
CA GLN A 148 4.24 16.70 11.16
C GLN A 148 5.00 15.49 10.62
N LEU A 149 4.44 14.31 10.85
CA LEU A 149 4.86 13.07 10.24
C LEU A 149 4.11 12.86 8.92
N SER A 150 4.81 12.38 7.92
CA SER A 150 4.23 12.07 6.61
C SER A 150 4.68 10.68 6.16
N ALA A 151 3.78 9.89 5.61
CA ALA A 151 4.06 8.60 5.01
C ALA A 151 3.41 8.53 3.64
N THR A 152 4.11 7.95 2.67
CA THR A 152 3.64 7.87 1.28
C THR A 152 3.71 6.43 0.82
N ALA A 153 2.63 5.98 0.18
CA ALA A 153 2.55 4.69 -0.47
C ALA A 153 2.00 4.85 -1.89
N VAL A 154 2.44 3.97 -2.79
CA VAL A 154 1.92 3.89 -4.16
C VAL A 154 1.56 2.44 -4.43
N ALA A 155 0.32 2.20 -4.86
CA ALA A 155 -0.15 0.92 -5.33
C ALA A 155 -0.63 1.06 -6.78
N ALA A 156 -0.34 0.06 -7.60
CA ALA A 156 -0.84 0.01 -8.97
C ALA A 156 -1.81 -1.17 -9.10
N TYR A 157 -2.88 -0.95 -9.82
CA TYR A 157 -3.73 -2.02 -10.27
C TYR A 157 -2.98 -2.79 -11.38
N ALA A 158 -2.62 -4.02 -11.09
CA ALA A 158 -2.17 -4.94 -12.11
C ALA A 158 -3.38 -5.79 -12.50
N PRO A 159 -3.90 -5.68 -13.73
CA PRO A 159 -4.98 -6.55 -14.15
C PRO A 159 -4.51 -8.00 -13.98
N PRO A 160 -5.34 -8.88 -13.43
CA PRO A 160 -4.99 -10.27 -13.28
C PRO A 160 -4.70 -10.87 -14.65
N VAL A 161 -3.48 -11.40 -14.84
CA VAL A 161 -3.08 -12.09 -16.06
C VAL A 161 -3.26 -13.58 -15.79
N ALA A 162 -4.28 -14.16 -16.39
CA ALA A 162 -4.45 -15.61 -16.39
C ALA A 162 -3.66 -16.19 -17.57
N GLN A 163 -2.62 -16.97 -17.30
CA GLN A 163 -1.87 -17.71 -18.31
C GLN A 163 -2.17 -19.20 -18.14
N LEU A 164 -2.83 -19.80 -19.14
CA LEU A 164 -3.00 -21.24 -19.25
C LEU A 164 -1.86 -21.80 -20.09
N SER A 165 -0.92 -22.52 -19.48
CA SER A 165 0.14 -23.22 -20.18
C SER A 165 -0.16 -24.71 -20.16
N ILE A 166 -0.52 -25.29 -21.33
CA ILE A 166 -0.71 -26.74 -21.51
C ILE A 166 0.57 -27.29 -22.14
N ARG A 167 1.34 -28.05 -21.37
CA ARG A 167 2.47 -28.82 -21.90
C ARG A 167 2.03 -30.26 -22.10
N SER A 168 1.87 -30.70 -23.35
CA SER A 168 1.70 -32.09 -23.68
C SER A 168 3.07 -32.66 -24.08
N ASN A 169 3.66 -33.51 -23.25
CA ASN A 169 4.92 -34.22 -23.57
C ASN A 169 4.69 -35.62 -24.16
N LEU A 170 3.45 -36.05 -24.31
CA LEU A 170 3.09 -37.38 -24.82
C LEU A 170 1.81 -37.29 -25.65
N GLY A 171 1.95 -37.23 -26.95
CA GLY A 171 0.87 -37.45 -27.90
C GLY A 171 0.45 -36.22 -28.69
N THR A 172 0.22 -36.39 -29.97
CA THR A 172 -0.53 -35.45 -30.80
C THR A 172 -1.98 -35.48 -30.37
N VAL A 173 -2.46 -34.40 -29.77
CA VAL A 173 -3.88 -34.22 -29.46
C VAL A 173 -4.57 -33.83 -30.76
N ASP A 174 -5.30 -34.76 -31.36
CA ASP A 174 -6.21 -34.45 -32.44
C ASP A 174 -7.40 -33.67 -31.85
N SER A 175 -7.38 -32.36 -32.05
CA SER A 175 -8.39 -31.46 -31.50
C SER A 175 -9.80 -31.75 -31.97
N ALA A 176 -9.96 -32.43 -33.13
CA ALA A 176 -11.27 -32.82 -33.64
C ALA A 176 -11.86 -34.05 -32.91
N LYS A 177 -11.03 -34.79 -32.14
CA LYS A 177 -11.43 -36.00 -31.39
C LYS A 177 -11.25 -35.89 -29.90
N SER A 178 -10.88 -34.73 -29.37
CA SER A 178 -10.67 -34.56 -27.95
C SER A 178 -11.97 -34.15 -27.24
N ASP A 179 -12.68 -35.13 -26.69
CA ASP A 179 -13.90 -34.92 -25.89
C ASP A 179 -13.67 -34.02 -24.67
N VAL A 180 -12.46 -34.07 -24.10
CA VAL A 180 -12.09 -33.20 -22.95
C VAL A 180 -11.94 -31.75 -23.38
N LEU A 181 -11.33 -31.48 -24.54
CA LEU A 181 -11.17 -30.12 -25.05
C LEU A 181 -12.53 -29.52 -25.49
N ASN A 182 -13.35 -30.32 -26.16
CA ASN A 182 -14.69 -29.94 -26.57
C ASN A 182 -15.61 -29.73 -25.37
N LEU A 183 -15.48 -30.52 -24.30
CA LEU A 183 -16.24 -30.35 -23.06
C LEU A 183 -15.84 -29.07 -22.34
N ALA A 184 -14.55 -28.81 -22.21
CA ALA A 184 -14.05 -27.62 -21.48
C ALA A 184 -14.33 -26.32 -22.25
N MET A 185 -14.02 -26.31 -23.56
CA MET A 185 -14.22 -25.11 -24.39
C MET A 185 -15.66 -24.94 -24.86
N GLY A 186 -16.39 -26.03 -25.08
CA GLY A 186 -17.80 -25.99 -25.45
C GLY A 186 -18.69 -25.43 -24.32
N ARG A 187 -18.37 -25.78 -23.07
CA ARG A 187 -19.06 -25.19 -21.90
C ARG A 187 -18.66 -23.74 -21.62
N LEU A 188 -17.43 -23.37 -21.93
CA LEU A 188 -16.94 -22.00 -21.70
C LEU A 188 -17.41 -21.02 -22.79
N LEU A 189 -17.59 -21.48 -24.02
CA LEU A 189 -17.86 -20.65 -25.20
C LEU A 189 -19.26 -20.91 -25.82
N GLY A 190 -20.06 -21.79 -25.23
CA GLY A 190 -21.45 -22.02 -25.64
C GLY A 190 -21.61 -22.73 -26.99
N GLY A 191 -20.63 -23.52 -27.44
CA GLY A 191 -20.71 -24.24 -28.71
C GLY A 191 -19.62 -25.28 -28.92
N SER A 192 -19.77 -26.16 -29.94
CA SER A 192 -18.74 -27.09 -30.32
C SER A 192 -17.62 -26.36 -31.07
N LEU A 193 -16.42 -26.33 -30.52
CA LEU A 193 -15.28 -25.68 -31.13
C LEU A 193 -14.44 -26.72 -31.92
N SER A 194 -14.42 -26.61 -33.22
CA SER A 194 -13.51 -27.36 -34.08
C SER A 194 -12.30 -26.50 -34.45
N LEU A 195 -11.21 -26.65 -33.69
CA LEU A 195 -9.97 -25.92 -33.94
C LEU A 195 -9.03 -26.75 -34.80
N THR A 196 -8.60 -26.18 -35.92
CA THR A 196 -7.48 -26.72 -36.72
C THR A 196 -6.15 -26.48 -35.97
N ALA A 197 -5.09 -27.23 -36.29
CA ALA A 197 -3.76 -27.05 -35.72
C ALA A 197 -3.23 -25.63 -35.91
N ALA A 198 -3.59 -24.93 -36.97
CA ALA A 198 -3.26 -23.51 -37.21
C ALA A 198 -4.03 -22.58 -36.33
N GLY A 199 -5.32 -22.85 -36.05
CA GLY A 199 -6.12 -22.11 -35.11
C GLY A 199 -5.65 -22.26 -33.66
N TRP A 200 -5.17 -23.45 -33.29
CA TRP A 200 -4.58 -23.74 -32.00
C TRP A 200 -3.27 -22.95 -31.75
N ASN A 201 -2.38 -22.92 -32.75
CA ASN A 201 -1.16 -22.12 -32.68
C ASN A 201 -1.46 -20.63 -32.62
N GLY A 202 -2.51 -20.13 -33.26
CA GLY A 202 -2.98 -18.76 -33.14
C GLY A 202 -3.48 -18.46 -31.73
N LEU A 203 -4.25 -19.37 -31.14
CA LEU A 203 -4.78 -19.21 -29.78
C LEU A 203 -3.68 -19.22 -28.70
N LEU A 204 -2.67 -20.08 -28.85
CA LEU A 204 -1.52 -20.21 -27.96
C LEU A 204 -0.62 -18.95 -28.00
N ASN A 205 -0.61 -18.22 -29.10
CA ASN A 205 0.16 -16.99 -29.27
C ASN A 205 -0.63 -15.73 -28.93
N THR A 206 -1.91 -15.86 -28.57
CA THR A 206 -2.76 -14.73 -28.21
C THR A 206 -2.79 -14.57 -26.69
N ASN A 207 -2.28 -13.44 -26.21
CA ASN A 207 -2.42 -13.05 -24.81
C ASN A 207 -3.84 -12.55 -24.57
N VAL A 208 -4.77 -13.46 -24.24
CA VAL A 208 -6.13 -13.11 -23.87
C VAL A 208 -6.21 -12.93 -22.35
N ASN A 209 -6.59 -11.76 -21.90
CA ASN A 209 -6.96 -11.54 -20.51
C ASN A 209 -8.35 -12.16 -20.27
N LEU A 210 -8.37 -13.37 -19.73
CA LEU A 210 -9.61 -14.12 -19.49
C LEU A 210 -10.60 -13.34 -18.61
N LEU A 211 -10.11 -12.69 -17.56
CA LEU A 211 -10.98 -11.92 -16.67
C LEU A 211 -11.55 -10.68 -17.35
N GLY A 212 -10.74 -9.98 -18.16
CA GLY A 212 -11.24 -8.87 -18.97
C GLY A 212 -12.30 -9.33 -20.02
N TYR A 213 -12.14 -10.54 -20.57
CA TYR A 213 -13.15 -11.11 -21.45
C TYR A 213 -14.43 -11.45 -20.69
N LEU A 214 -14.33 -12.05 -19.49
CA LEU A 214 -15.47 -12.38 -18.66
C LEU A 214 -16.21 -11.13 -18.16
N ASP A 215 -15.48 -10.07 -17.82
CA ASP A 215 -16.07 -8.79 -17.44
C ASP A 215 -16.84 -8.15 -18.61
N GLN A 216 -16.28 -8.22 -19.83
CA GLN A 216 -16.98 -7.73 -21.03
C GLN A 216 -18.21 -8.57 -21.37
N LEU A 217 -18.12 -9.89 -21.17
CA LEU A 217 -19.24 -10.79 -21.34
C LEU A 217 -20.34 -10.55 -20.32
N ALA A 218 -19.99 -10.24 -19.07
CA ALA A 218 -20.92 -9.88 -18.01
C ALA A 218 -21.75 -8.65 -18.38
N LEU A 219 -21.12 -7.64 -18.99
CA LEU A 219 -21.82 -6.45 -19.49
C LEU A 219 -22.83 -6.81 -20.60
N THR A 220 -22.46 -7.73 -21.49
CA THR A 220 -23.33 -8.16 -22.61
C THR A 220 -24.53 -8.97 -22.11
N LEU A 221 -24.34 -9.79 -21.09
CA LEU A 221 -25.37 -10.64 -20.48
C LEU A 221 -26.13 -9.97 -19.33
N ASN A 222 -25.82 -8.71 -19.05
CA ASN A 222 -26.41 -7.90 -17.98
C ASN A 222 -26.24 -8.54 -16.58
N VAL A 223 -25.13 -9.24 -16.36
CA VAL A 223 -24.72 -9.83 -15.08
C VAL A 223 -23.78 -8.86 -14.37
N LYS A 224 -23.81 -8.82 -13.04
CA LYS A 224 -22.93 -7.94 -12.27
C LYS A 224 -21.46 -8.33 -12.48
N ALA A 225 -20.61 -7.36 -12.82
CA ALA A 225 -19.18 -7.57 -12.96
C ALA A 225 -18.57 -8.18 -11.67
N GLY A 226 -17.78 -9.24 -11.83
CA GLY A 226 -17.19 -9.98 -10.72
C GLY A 226 -18.01 -11.16 -10.19
N ASP A 227 -19.24 -11.34 -10.64
CA ASP A 227 -20.06 -12.51 -10.32
C ASP A 227 -19.92 -13.57 -11.42
N TYR A 228 -18.76 -14.22 -11.44
CA TYR A 228 -18.39 -15.19 -12.49
C TYR A 228 -19.21 -16.48 -12.43
N ASP A 229 -19.72 -16.87 -11.26
CA ASP A 229 -20.58 -18.05 -11.11
C ASP A 229 -21.95 -17.81 -11.75
N ALA A 230 -22.54 -16.65 -11.54
CA ALA A 230 -23.78 -16.24 -12.21
C ALA A 230 -23.57 -16.10 -13.73
N LEU A 231 -22.44 -15.55 -14.15
CA LEU A 231 -22.09 -15.39 -15.56
C LEU A 231 -21.97 -16.74 -16.26
N LEU A 232 -21.26 -17.70 -15.67
CA LEU A 232 -21.08 -19.03 -16.24
C LEU A 232 -22.36 -19.82 -16.29
N SER A 233 -23.24 -19.68 -15.29
CA SER A 233 -24.56 -20.32 -15.28
C SER A 233 -25.50 -19.75 -16.35
N THR A 234 -25.44 -18.44 -16.61
CA THR A 234 -26.26 -17.76 -17.62
C THR A 234 -25.78 -18.05 -19.04
N ALA A 235 -24.46 -18.20 -19.24
CA ALA A 235 -23.90 -18.51 -20.56
C ALA A 235 -24.12 -19.96 -21.02
N VAL A 236 -24.55 -20.88 -20.13
CA VAL A 236 -24.74 -22.32 -20.40
C VAL A 236 -26.23 -22.69 -20.61
N SER A 237 -27.15 -21.80 -20.32
CA SER A 237 -28.59 -21.98 -20.58
C SER A 237 -28.99 -21.38 -21.92
#